data_32be95bf12f1254a6223c8a618182559
#
_entry.id   32be95bf12f1254a6223c8a618182559
#
_cell.length_a   1.000
_cell.length_b   1.000
_cell.length_c   1.000
_cell.angle_alpha   90.00
_cell.angle_beta   90.00
_cell.angle_gamma   90.00
#
_symmetry.space_group_name_H-M   'P 1'
#
loop_
_entity.id
_entity.type
_entity.pdbx_description
1 polymer ?
#
loop_
_entity_poly.entity_id
_entity_poly.type
_entity_poly.pdbx_seq_one_letter_code
_entity_poly.pdbx_strand_id
1 'polypeptide(L)'
;MKVFVKCLGSLLMLNLIIAMACPLESSEMIAPETGIASYYSYECAKMPMANGQPFNPEKYTCASWFYKFGTVLEVKSLDTGKVVRVVVTDRGPNKRLVREGRIIDLSKRAFQDICSLRKGLTRVVVRVKK
;
A
#
# COMPACT_ATOMS: atom_id res chain seq x y z
N MET A 1 51.23 -25.15 60.27
CA MET A 1 49.93 -24.67 60.03
C MET A 1 49.82 -24.25 58.59
N LYS A 2 49.09 -25.02 57.80
CA LYS A 2 48.97 -24.75 56.38
C LYS A 2 47.61 -24.11 56.14
N VAL A 3 47.57 -22.89 55.76
CA VAL A 3 46.34 -22.22 55.38
C VAL A 3 46.04 -22.60 53.94
N PHE A 4 45.06 -23.36 53.77
CA PHE A 4 44.53 -23.69 52.44
C PHE A 4 43.68 -22.50 51.94
N VAL A 5 44.23 -21.70 51.06
CA VAL A 5 43.42 -20.78 50.30
C VAL A 5 42.88 -21.56 49.14
N LYS A 6 41.64 -21.93 49.22
CA LYS A 6 40.88 -22.41 48.07
C LYS A 6 40.66 -21.21 47.15
N CYS A 7 41.37 -21.20 46.06
CA CYS A 7 40.95 -20.42 44.91
C CYS A 7 39.59 -20.93 44.46
N LEU A 8 38.56 -20.20 44.80
CA LEU A 8 37.26 -20.39 44.15
C LEU A 8 37.43 -19.96 42.72
N GLY A 9 37.05 -20.89 41.86
CA GLY A 9 37.06 -20.71 40.44
C GLY A 9 36.28 -19.49 40.04
N SER A 10 36.91 -18.73 39.21
CA SER A 10 36.29 -17.68 38.42
C SER A 10 35.06 -18.25 37.74
N LEU A 11 33.90 -17.88 38.25
CA LEU A 11 32.66 -18.08 37.56
C LEU A 11 32.67 -17.12 36.39
N LEU A 12 33.06 -17.60 35.23
CA LEU A 12 32.87 -16.94 33.96
C LEU A 12 31.39 -16.77 33.78
N MET A 13 30.87 -15.66 34.23
CA MET A 13 29.58 -15.15 33.76
C MET A 13 29.75 -14.84 32.27
N LEU A 14 29.46 -15.84 31.47
CA LEU A 14 29.23 -15.63 30.07
C LEU A 14 27.96 -14.78 29.96
N ASN A 15 28.15 -13.47 29.99
CA ASN A 15 27.12 -12.53 29.59
C ASN A 15 26.81 -12.81 28.12
N LEU A 16 25.87 -13.72 27.91
CA LEU A 16 25.20 -13.83 26.65
C LEU A 16 24.41 -12.55 26.45
N ILE A 17 25.08 -11.54 25.88
CA ILE A 17 24.40 -10.39 25.32
C ILE A 17 23.60 -10.95 24.17
N ILE A 18 22.40 -11.38 24.46
CA ILE A 18 21.38 -11.52 23.44
C ILE A 18 21.15 -10.09 22.97
N ALA A 19 21.87 -9.71 21.94
CA ALA A 19 21.47 -8.58 21.13
C ALA A 19 20.10 -8.93 20.61
N MET A 20 19.08 -8.50 21.32
CA MET A 20 17.76 -8.37 20.75
C MET A 20 17.92 -7.35 19.61
N ALA A 21 18.23 -7.87 18.44
CA ALA A 21 17.96 -7.14 17.23
C ALA A 21 16.45 -6.87 17.26
N CYS A 22 16.08 -5.70 17.77
CA CYS A 22 14.77 -5.16 17.43
C CYS A 22 14.71 -5.22 15.92
N PRO A 23 13.78 -5.97 15.32
CA PRO A 23 13.48 -5.73 13.93
C PRO A 23 13.15 -4.24 13.86
N LEU A 24 13.91 -3.50 13.07
CA LEU A 24 13.43 -2.23 12.57
C LEU A 24 12.16 -2.61 11.83
N GLU A 25 11.05 -2.58 12.54
CA GLU A 25 9.75 -2.48 11.91
C GLU A 25 9.81 -1.15 11.16
N SER A 26 10.22 -1.26 9.87
CA SER A 26 9.75 -0.29 8.92
C SER A 26 8.26 -0.24 9.18
N SER A 27 7.74 0.89 9.62
CA SER A 27 6.32 1.10 9.69
C SER A 27 5.82 0.98 8.25
N GLU A 28 5.57 -0.24 7.81
CA GLU A 28 4.78 -0.46 6.63
C GLU A 28 3.48 0.26 6.92
N MET A 29 3.29 1.37 6.22
CA MET A 29 1.99 2.03 6.25
C MET A 29 0.99 0.96 5.84
N ILE A 30 0.23 0.50 6.82
CA ILE A 30 -0.81 -0.50 6.56
C ILE A 30 -1.76 0.15 5.56
N ALA A 31 -1.77 -0.41 4.36
CA ALA A 31 -2.63 0.09 3.30
C ALA A 31 -4.09 -0.03 3.76
N PRO A 32 -4.89 1.03 3.69
CA PRO A 32 -6.29 0.95 4.08
C PRO A 32 -7.02 0.00 3.13
N GLU A 33 -7.71 -1.00 3.68
CA GLU A 33 -8.51 -1.93 2.88
C GLU A 33 -9.78 -1.27 2.34
N THR A 34 -10.30 -0.26 3.03
CA THR A 34 -11.55 0.44 2.67
C THR A 34 -11.31 1.93 2.53
N GLY A 35 -12.03 2.54 1.62
CA GLY A 35 -11.96 3.97 1.38
C GLY A 35 -12.80 4.39 0.18
N ILE A 36 -12.47 5.53 -0.38
CA ILE A 36 -13.15 6.10 -1.53
C ILE A 36 -12.23 6.01 -2.75
N ALA A 37 -12.79 5.54 -3.87
CA ALA A 37 -12.18 5.59 -5.19
C ALA A 37 -12.76 6.74 -6.01
N SER A 38 -11.90 7.36 -6.80
CA SER A 38 -12.28 8.26 -7.88
C SER A 38 -11.64 7.81 -9.19
N TYR A 39 -11.73 8.58 -10.23
CA TYR A 39 -11.05 8.29 -11.49
C TYR A 39 -10.39 9.54 -12.09
N TYR A 40 -9.38 9.29 -12.92
CA TYR A 40 -8.69 10.35 -13.65
C TYR A 40 -9.60 10.98 -14.71
N SER A 41 -9.50 12.30 -14.83
CA SER A 41 -10.09 13.03 -15.96
C SER A 41 -9.51 12.53 -17.29
N TYR A 42 -10.32 12.57 -18.34
CA TYR A 42 -9.88 12.27 -19.69
C TYR A 42 -8.77 13.19 -20.18
N GLU A 43 -8.70 14.42 -19.65
CA GLU A 43 -7.64 15.40 -19.94
C GLU A 43 -6.25 14.94 -19.51
N CYS A 44 -6.16 13.96 -18.63
CA CYS A 44 -4.89 13.34 -18.24
C CYS A 44 -4.35 12.33 -19.26
N ALA A 45 -5.09 12.06 -20.35
CA ALA A 45 -4.65 11.12 -21.38
C ALA A 45 -3.29 11.52 -21.97
N LYS A 46 -2.39 10.54 -22.15
CA LYS A 46 -1.01 10.67 -22.63
C LYS A 46 -0.04 11.42 -21.70
N MET A 47 -0.50 11.99 -20.59
CA MET A 47 0.41 12.56 -19.60
C MET A 47 1.24 11.46 -18.94
N PRO A 48 2.52 11.72 -18.58
CA PRO A 48 3.34 10.72 -17.94
C PRO A 48 2.81 10.41 -16.53
N MET A 49 2.65 9.12 -16.23
CA MET A 49 2.40 8.63 -14.87
C MET A 49 3.71 8.59 -14.06
N ALA A 50 3.63 8.41 -12.75
CA ALA A 50 4.80 8.37 -11.89
C ALA A 50 5.76 7.22 -12.22
N ASN A 51 5.29 6.14 -12.87
CA ASN A 51 6.13 5.05 -13.38
C ASN A 51 6.83 5.37 -14.72
N GLY A 52 6.65 6.57 -15.28
CA GLY A 52 7.23 7.01 -16.54
C GLY A 52 6.45 6.65 -17.81
N GLN A 53 5.43 5.85 -17.71
CA GLN A 53 4.58 5.47 -18.83
C GLN A 53 3.49 6.51 -19.10
N PRO A 54 3.06 6.71 -20.37
CA PRO A 54 1.94 7.58 -20.67
C PRO A 54 0.64 7.00 -20.14
N PHE A 55 -0.20 7.85 -19.55
CA PHE A 55 -1.52 7.43 -19.07
C PHE A 55 -2.46 7.13 -20.24
N ASN A 56 -3.14 5.99 -20.15
CA ASN A 56 -4.19 5.60 -21.10
C ASN A 56 -5.49 5.32 -20.32
N PRO A 57 -6.54 6.13 -20.53
CA PRO A 57 -7.83 5.97 -19.84
C PRO A 57 -8.52 4.63 -20.07
N GLU A 58 -8.20 3.93 -21.16
CA GLU A 58 -8.80 2.66 -21.54
C GLU A 58 -8.11 1.44 -20.94
N LYS A 59 -6.95 1.62 -20.30
CA LYS A 59 -6.24 0.55 -19.60
C LYS A 59 -6.70 0.42 -18.15
N TYR A 60 -6.58 -0.77 -17.59
CA TYR A 60 -6.90 -1.08 -16.21
C TYR A 60 -5.74 -0.73 -15.29
N THR A 61 -5.62 0.55 -14.96
CA THR A 61 -4.56 1.09 -14.11
C THR A 61 -5.12 1.93 -12.98
N CYS A 62 -4.29 2.18 -11.97
CA CYS A 62 -4.65 3.05 -10.87
C CYS A 62 -3.45 3.81 -10.32
N ALA A 63 -3.75 4.87 -9.57
CA ALA A 63 -2.82 5.56 -8.70
C ALA A 63 -3.06 5.20 -7.25
N SER A 64 -2.00 4.91 -6.53
CA SER A 64 -2.04 4.67 -5.09
C SER A 64 -0.69 5.03 -4.46
N TRP A 65 -0.72 5.53 -3.23
CA TRP A 65 0.46 5.76 -2.40
C TRP A 65 0.88 4.53 -1.60
N PHE A 66 -0.01 3.54 -1.46
CA PHE A 66 0.11 2.45 -0.49
C PHE A 66 0.76 1.19 -1.06
N TYR A 67 0.88 1.06 -2.37
CA TYR A 67 1.35 -0.15 -3.04
C TYR A 67 2.46 0.15 -4.03
N LYS A 68 3.38 -0.79 -4.21
CA LYS A 68 4.46 -0.68 -5.20
C LYS A 68 3.90 -0.68 -6.63
N PHE A 69 4.62 -0.03 -7.55
CA PHE A 69 4.31 -0.12 -8.97
C PHE A 69 4.30 -1.57 -9.45
N GLY A 70 3.37 -1.91 -10.31
CA GLY A 70 3.17 -3.26 -10.82
C GLY A 70 2.33 -4.17 -9.93
N THR A 71 1.98 -3.73 -8.72
CA THR A 71 1.05 -4.49 -7.85
C THR A 71 -0.32 -4.55 -8.51
N VAL A 72 -0.88 -5.76 -8.60
CA VAL A 72 -2.25 -5.96 -9.08
C VAL A 72 -3.19 -5.89 -7.89
N LEU A 73 -4.15 -4.98 -7.96
CA LEU A 73 -5.17 -4.77 -6.95
C LEU A 73 -6.53 -5.25 -7.45
N GLU A 74 -7.27 -5.88 -6.58
CA GLU A 74 -8.69 -6.15 -6.77
C GLU A 74 -9.49 -5.07 -6.02
N VAL A 75 -10.29 -4.32 -6.74
CA VAL A 75 -11.09 -3.21 -6.22
C VAL A 75 -12.56 -3.53 -6.35
N LYS A 76 -13.25 -3.61 -5.24
CA LYS A 76 -14.69 -3.87 -5.19
C LYS A 76 -15.43 -2.61 -4.77
N SER A 77 -16.39 -2.17 -5.58
CA SER A 77 -17.32 -1.13 -5.18
C SER A 77 -18.31 -1.68 -4.14
N LEU A 78 -18.39 -1.03 -3.00
CA LEU A 78 -19.40 -1.35 -1.97
C LEU A 78 -20.79 -0.83 -2.34
N ASP A 79 -20.87 0.12 -3.26
CA ASP A 79 -22.14 0.67 -3.72
C ASP A 79 -22.81 -0.21 -4.76
N THR A 80 -22.07 -0.94 -5.57
CA THR A 80 -22.58 -1.78 -6.66
C THR A 80 -22.29 -3.28 -6.50
N GLY A 81 -21.31 -3.65 -5.67
CA GLY A 81 -20.80 -5.00 -5.55
C GLY A 81 -19.88 -5.47 -6.69
N LYS A 82 -19.68 -4.63 -7.73
CA LYS A 82 -18.83 -4.97 -8.87
C LYS A 82 -17.35 -4.88 -8.53
N VAL A 83 -16.55 -5.69 -9.20
CA VAL A 83 -15.11 -5.85 -8.95
C VAL A 83 -14.33 -5.59 -10.23
N VAL A 84 -13.18 -4.93 -10.11
CA VAL A 84 -12.22 -4.73 -11.18
C VAL A 84 -10.80 -5.00 -10.69
N ARG A 85 -9.94 -5.49 -11.57
CA ARG A 85 -8.50 -5.64 -11.32
C ARG A 85 -7.74 -4.55 -12.03
N VAL A 86 -6.82 -3.91 -11.30
CA VAL A 86 -6.02 -2.79 -11.80
C VAL A 86 -4.57 -2.95 -11.37
N VAL A 87 -3.68 -2.36 -12.16
CA VAL A 87 -2.24 -2.34 -11.87
C VAL A 87 -1.86 -0.97 -11.36
N VAL A 88 -1.09 -0.90 -10.29
CA VAL A 88 -0.55 0.35 -9.75
C VAL A 88 0.54 0.88 -10.66
N THR A 89 0.31 2.03 -11.27
CA THR A 89 1.21 2.65 -12.25
C THR A 89 1.53 4.11 -11.93
N ASP A 90 0.83 4.69 -10.98
CA ASP A 90 0.94 6.10 -10.65
C ASP A 90 0.80 6.34 -9.15
N ARG A 91 1.10 7.57 -8.72
CA ARG A 91 0.93 8.05 -7.35
C ARG A 91 -0.24 9.02 -7.26
N GLY A 92 -1.07 8.82 -6.31
CA GLY A 92 -2.29 9.57 -6.05
C GLY A 92 -3.24 8.78 -5.15
N PRO A 93 -4.36 9.35 -4.78
CA PRO A 93 -4.82 10.73 -4.97
C PRO A 93 -3.93 11.80 -4.32
N ASN A 94 -4.27 13.09 -4.54
CA ASN A 94 -3.63 14.18 -3.82
C ASN A 94 -3.65 13.88 -2.31
N LYS A 95 -2.53 14.10 -1.62
CA LYS A 95 -2.36 13.74 -0.20
C LYS A 95 -3.42 14.34 0.72
N ARG A 96 -3.93 15.53 0.40
CA ARG A 96 -5.07 16.11 1.14
C ARG A 96 -6.31 15.23 1.02
N LEU A 97 -6.62 14.75 -0.17
CA LEU A 97 -7.76 13.88 -0.44
C LEU A 97 -7.59 12.50 0.22
N VAL A 98 -6.36 12.00 0.32
CA VAL A 98 -6.07 10.76 1.07
C VAL A 98 -6.46 10.92 2.53
N ARG A 99 -6.16 12.06 3.15
CA ARG A 99 -6.59 12.35 4.53
C ARG A 99 -8.11 12.43 4.69
N GLU A 100 -8.82 12.74 3.62
CA GLU A 100 -10.29 12.76 3.57
C GLU A 100 -10.89 11.37 3.23
N GLY A 101 -10.08 10.32 3.11
CA GLY A 101 -10.50 8.95 2.87
C GLY A 101 -10.46 8.48 1.42
N ARG A 102 -10.00 9.32 0.47
CA ARG A 102 -9.80 8.92 -0.92
C ARG A 102 -8.47 8.18 -1.05
N ILE A 103 -8.52 6.88 -1.30
CA ILE A 103 -7.35 6.00 -1.23
C ILE A 103 -6.81 5.55 -2.58
N ILE A 104 -7.57 5.67 -3.65
CA ILE A 104 -7.22 5.18 -4.97
C ILE A 104 -7.90 6.02 -6.06
N ASP A 105 -7.16 6.32 -7.12
CA ASP A 105 -7.69 6.87 -8.36
C ASP A 105 -7.58 5.82 -9.46
N LEU A 106 -8.71 5.45 -10.02
CA LEU A 106 -8.81 4.46 -11.09
C LEU A 106 -8.68 5.13 -12.46
N SER A 107 -8.27 4.37 -13.47
CA SER A 107 -8.51 4.79 -14.84
C SER A 107 -10.01 4.92 -15.10
N LYS A 108 -10.38 5.70 -16.10
CA LYS A 108 -11.80 5.86 -16.49
C LYS A 108 -12.45 4.51 -16.78
N ARG A 109 -11.76 3.65 -17.54
CA ARG A 109 -12.25 2.32 -17.88
C ARG A 109 -12.50 1.46 -16.65
N ALA A 110 -11.54 1.42 -15.72
CA ALA A 110 -11.66 0.64 -14.50
C ALA A 110 -12.83 1.12 -13.62
N PHE A 111 -12.97 2.43 -13.46
CA PHE A 111 -14.06 3.00 -12.67
C PHE A 111 -15.42 2.69 -13.30
N GLN A 112 -15.53 2.84 -14.61
CA GLN A 112 -16.75 2.57 -15.36
C GLN A 112 -17.25 1.13 -15.21
N ASP A 113 -16.33 0.18 -15.07
CA ASP A 113 -16.68 -1.23 -14.88
C ASP A 113 -17.29 -1.52 -13.50
N ILE A 114 -17.07 -0.67 -12.50
CA ILE A 114 -17.58 -0.88 -11.14
C ILE A 114 -18.59 0.14 -10.67
N CYS A 115 -18.67 1.30 -11.33
CA CYS A 115 -19.57 2.37 -10.92
C CYS A 115 -19.89 3.29 -12.09
N SER A 116 -21.05 3.97 -12.04
CA SER A 116 -21.35 5.00 -13.01
C SER A 116 -20.39 6.18 -12.91
N LEU A 117 -19.85 6.64 -14.04
CA LEU A 117 -18.99 7.81 -14.12
C LEU A 117 -19.67 9.08 -13.58
N ARG A 118 -20.98 9.16 -13.63
CA ARG A 118 -21.75 10.30 -13.08
C ARG A 118 -21.60 10.44 -11.57
N LYS A 119 -21.38 9.35 -10.86
CA LYS A 119 -21.14 9.39 -9.42
C LYS A 119 -19.80 10.03 -9.07
N GLY A 120 -18.79 9.84 -9.89
CA GLY A 120 -17.43 10.35 -9.68
C GLY A 120 -16.66 9.74 -8.52
N LEU A 121 -17.36 9.23 -7.51
CA LEU A 121 -16.82 8.60 -6.31
C LEU A 121 -17.60 7.33 -5.98
N THR A 122 -16.89 6.32 -5.46
CA THR A 122 -17.54 5.12 -4.91
C THR A 122 -16.75 4.61 -3.71
N ARG A 123 -17.44 4.04 -2.75
CA ARG A 123 -16.79 3.36 -1.63
C ARG A 123 -16.27 2.02 -2.11
N VAL A 124 -15.04 1.71 -1.74
CA VAL A 124 -14.37 0.50 -2.20
C VAL A 124 -13.69 -0.29 -1.09
N VAL A 125 -13.53 -1.58 -1.34
CA VAL A 125 -12.57 -2.45 -0.67
C VAL A 125 -11.46 -2.75 -1.67
N VAL A 126 -10.20 -2.57 -1.24
CA VAL A 126 -9.01 -2.79 -2.06
C VAL A 126 -8.20 -3.93 -1.46
N ARG A 127 -7.84 -4.91 -2.27
CA ARG A 127 -7.02 -6.05 -1.86
C ARG A 127 -5.94 -6.34 -2.89
N VAL A 128 -4.77 -6.76 -2.41
CA VAL A 128 -3.72 -7.24 -3.30
C VAL A 128 -4.14 -8.58 -3.87
N LYS A 129 -4.08 -8.71 -5.19
CA LYS A 129 -4.30 -9.97 -5.87
C LYS A 129 -3.01 -10.81 -5.80
N LYS A 130 -3.08 -11.91 -5.12
CA LYS A 130 -2.01 -12.93 -5.09
C LYS A 130 -2.07 -13.83 -6.31
#